data_7e4403d1835e1c50c25a16d3ea3e55d8
#
_entry.id   7e4403d1835e1c50c25a16d3ea3e55d8
#
_cell.length_a   1.000
_cell.length_b   1.000
_cell.length_c   1.000
_cell.angle_alpha   90.00
_cell.angle_beta   90.00
_cell.angle_gamma   90.00
#
_symmetry.space_group_name_H-M   'P 1'
#
loop_
_entity.id
_entity.type
_entity.pdbx_description
1 polymer ?
#
loop_
_entity_poly.entity_id
_entity_poly.type
_entity_poly.pdbx_seq_one_letter_code
_entity_poly.pdbx_strand_id
1 'polypeptide(L)'
;TDGLTNESESKLILSDFYNDKLLGFYFYKEKLQRITYMDSESVVGNIYIGYVKDVVKNINAAFIEFGNDLKGYYSLNDNSPFFLNVKNNNKVCQGDKILVQVSGDKIKTKDYSLTSNINLTGKYCVLTVGNTNISISKKIQDKTTRNQLTRILDKYKNDEYGFIARTSAKDAKEQMIEGEIIDLINQLEEIKNKAMHLKGKSIVKENESILTKECQEFIDKENGIVITDKKQIFDELSKNK
;
A
#
# COMPACT_ATOMS: atom_id res chain seq x y z
N THR A 1 2.87 14.98 -45.32
CA THR A 1 3.46 15.02 -43.96
C THR A 1 2.37 14.61 -42.96
N ASP A 2 2.19 13.29 -42.87
CA ASP A 2 1.20 12.69 -42.00
C ASP A 2 1.79 12.53 -40.60
N GLY A 3 1.38 13.43 -39.70
CA GLY A 3 1.53 13.23 -38.26
C GLY A 3 0.58 12.13 -37.84
N LEU A 4 1.09 10.88 -37.76
CA LEU A 4 0.40 9.79 -37.07
C LEU A 4 0.34 10.14 -35.58
N THR A 5 -0.76 10.75 -35.15
CA THR A 5 -1.17 10.72 -33.76
C THR A 5 -1.47 9.27 -33.45
N ASN A 6 -0.60 8.62 -32.67
CA ASN A 6 -0.88 7.32 -32.06
C ASN A 6 -2.05 7.53 -31.07
N GLU A 7 -3.27 7.57 -31.58
CA GLU A 7 -4.47 7.55 -30.71
C GLU A 7 -4.53 6.15 -30.09
N SER A 8 -4.35 6.09 -28.78
CA SER A 8 -4.52 4.84 -28.05
C SER A 8 -5.93 4.29 -28.30
N GLU A 9 -6.03 3.04 -28.71
CA GLU A 9 -7.30 2.36 -28.90
C GLU A 9 -8.04 2.09 -27.59
N SER A 10 -7.31 2.09 -26.45
CA SER A 10 -7.83 1.83 -25.10
C SER A 10 -8.02 3.13 -24.33
N LYS A 11 -9.23 3.38 -23.84
CA LYS A 11 -9.59 4.56 -23.04
C LYS A 11 -10.28 4.15 -21.76
N LEU A 12 -9.89 4.76 -20.64
CA LEU A 12 -10.58 4.68 -19.35
C LEU A 12 -11.13 6.07 -19.01
N ILE A 13 -12.45 6.19 -18.96
CA ILE A 13 -13.12 7.42 -18.57
C ILE A 13 -13.58 7.28 -17.13
N LEU A 14 -13.16 8.21 -16.27
CA LEU A 14 -13.58 8.28 -14.87
C LEU A 14 -14.62 9.40 -14.75
N SER A 15 -15.79 9.05 -14.26
CA SER A 15 -16.88 10.01 -14.07
C SER A 15 -17.68 9.71 -12.82
N ASP A 16 -18.15 10.77 -12.15
CA ASP A 16 -19.10 10.61 -11.05
C ASP A 16 -20.42 10.04 -11.55
N PHE A 17 -20.97 9.20 -10.73
CA PHE A 17 -22.31 8.69 -10.89
C PHE A 17 -23.13 9.02 -9.62
N TYR A 18 -24.36 8.61 -9.59
CA TYR A 18 -25.30 8.89 -8.49
C TYR A 18 -24.68 8.70 -7.09
N ASN A 19 -24.85 9.67 -6.19
CA ASN A 19 -24.31 9.71 -4.82
C ASN A 19 -22.77 9.74 -4.72
N ASP A 20 -22.11 10.56 -5.53
CA ASP A 20 -20.65 10.78 -5.50
C ASP A 20 -19.81 9.51 -5.71
N LYS A 21 -20.41 8.48 -6.27
CA LYS A 21 -19.69 7.24 -6.62
C LYS A 21 -18.98 7.40 -7.94
N LEU A 22 -17.68 7.17 -7.93
CA LEU A 22 -16.86 7.21 -9.13
C LEU A 22 -17.00 5.89 -9.91
N LEU A 23 -17.28 6.00 -11.21
CA LEU A 23 -17.29 4.88 -12.14
C LEU A 23 -16.16 5.00 -13.15
N GLY A 24 -15.55 3.86 -13.49
CA GLY A 24 -14.61 3.70 -14.59
C GLY A 24 -15.30 3.02 -15.77
N PHE A 25 -15.26 3.69 -16.92
CA PHE A 25 -15.78 3.20 -18.18
C PHE A 25 -14.61 2.84 -19.09
N TYR A 26 -14.42 1.56 -19.36
CA TYR A 26 -13.34 1.05 -20.19
C TYR A 26 -13.78 0.89 -21.64
N PHE A 27 -13.10 1.54 -22.56
CA PHE A 27 -13.36 1.47 -24.00
C PHE A 27 -12.16 0.85 -24.73
N TYR A 28 -12.46 0.08 -25.76
CA TYR A 28 -11.52 -0.36 -26.77
C TYR A 28 -12.10 -0.08 -28.14
N LYS A 29 -11.38 0.63 -29.01
CA LYS A 29 -11.86 1.05 -30.35
C LYS A 29 -13.27 1.67 -30.30
N GLU A 30 -13.46 2.64 -29.42
CA GLU A 30 -14.72 3.36 -29.20
C GLU A 30 -15.92 2.47 -28.74
N LYS A 31 -15.68 1.21 -28.40
CA LYS A 31 -16.69 0.30 -27.86
C LYS A 31 -16.51 0.13 -26.37
N LEU A 32 -17.58 0.38 -25.60
CA LEU A 32 -17.60 0.13 -24.16
C LEU A 32 -17.41 -1.38 -23.90
N GLN A 33 -16.39 -1.72 -23.13
CA GLN A 33 -16.03 -3.10 -22.77
C GLN A 33 -16.50 -3.46 -21.36
N ARG A 34 -16.33 -2.51 -20.43
CA ARG A 34 -16.58 -2.75 -19.01
C ARG A 34 -16.93 -1.45 -18.30
N ILE A 35 -17.82 -1.55 -17.31
CA ILE A 35 -18.06 -0.51 -16.31
C ILE A 35 -17.66 -1.10 -14.95
N THR A 36 -16.93 -0.36 -14.15
CA THR A 36 -16.55 -0.79 -12.81
C THR A 36 -16.71 0.35 -11.81
N TYR A 37 -16.98 -0.02 -10.58
CA TYR A 37 -16.95 0.93 -9.46
C TYR A 37 -15.49 1.19 -9.08
N MET A 38 -15.13 2.47 -8.96
CA MET A 38 -13.79 2.93 -8.58
C MET A 38 -13.86 3.50 -7.17
N ASP A 39 -13.17 2.88 -6.22
CA ASP A 39 -13.13 3.38 -4.85
C ASP A 39 -12.00 4.41 -4.71
N SER A 40 -12.39 5.68 -4.59
CA SER A 40 -11.45 6.80 -4.39
C SER A 40 -11.18 7.11 -2.91
N GLU A 41 -11.93 6.51 -1.99
CA GLU A 41 -11.89 6.86 -0.56
C GLU A 41 -11.18 5.82 0.31
N SER A 42 -10.68 4.72 -0.28
CA SER A 42 -9.99 3.70 0.50
C SER A 42 -8.72 4.27 1.14
N VAL A 43 -8.61 4.06 2.46
CA VAL A 43 -7.44 4.43 3.26
C VAL A 43 -6.49 3.24 3.49
N VAL A 44 -6.75 2.12 2.81
CA VAL A 44 -5.90 0.92 2.90
C VAL A 44 -4.48 1.23 2.45
N GLY A 45 -3.52 0.81 3.27
CA GLY A 45 -2.10 1.07 3.06
C GLY A 45 -1.60 2.37 3.67
N ASN A 46 -2.48 3.30 4.03
CA ASN A 46 -2.09 4.51 4.76
C ASN A 46 -1.53 4.16 6.13
N ILE A 47 -0.53 4.91 6.57
CA ILE A 47 0.15 4.72 7.86
C ILE A 47 -0.15 5.90 8.76
N TYR A 48 -0.57 5.59 9.99
CA TYR A 48 -1.00 6.57 10.98
C TYR A 48 -0.32 6.36 12.33
N ILE A 49 -0.38 7.39 13.15
CA ILE A 49 -0.21 7.28 14.58
C ILE A 49 -1.54 6.84 15.17
N GLY A 50 -1.54 5.68 15.81
CA GLY A 50 -2.72 5.13 16.49
C GLY A 50 -2.62 5.27 18.00
N TYR A 51 -3.76 5.53 18.66
CA TYR A 51 -3.90 5.55 20.10
C TYR A 51 -4.77 4.38 20.55
N VAL A 52 -4.23 3.53 21.40
CA VAL A 52 -4.95 2.38 21.96
C VAL A 52 -6.02 2.89 22.92
N LYS A 53 -7.28 2.71 22.55
CA LYS A 53 -8.44 3.11 23.38
C LYS A 53 -8.87 2.03 24.33
N ASP A 54 -8.84 0.78 23.87
CA ASP A 54 -9.25 -0.35 24.67
C ASP A 54 -8.47 -1.61 24.29
N VAL A 55 -8.30 -2.51 25.27
CA VAL A 55 -7.66 -3.82 25.10
C VAL A 55 -8.62 -4.90 25.59
N VAL A 56 -9.12 -5.69 24.66
CA VAL A 56 -10.10 -6.75 24.92
C VAL A 56 -9.40 -8.10 24.93
N LYS A 57 -9.06 -8.56 26.13
CA LYS A 57 -8.29 -9.80 26.35
C LYS A 57 -8.98 -11.05 25.82
N ASN A 58 -10.30 -11.12 25.92
CA ASN A 58 -11.08 -12.31 25.53
C ASN A 58 -10.93 -12.67 24.04
N ILE A 59 -10.66 -11.67 23.20
CA ILE A 59 -10.48 -11.84 21.76
C ILE A 59 -9.06 -11.52 21.31
N ASN A 60 -8.13 -11.31 22.25
CA ASN A 60 -6.73 -10.91 21.98
C ASN A 60 -6.64 -9.76 20.98
N ALA A 61 -7.38 -8.69 21.21
CA ALA A 61 -7.43 -7.53 20.33
C ALA A 61 -7.33 -6.21 21.09
N ALA A 62 -6.90 -5.17 20.37
CA ALA A 62 -7.03 -3.79 20.80
C ALA A 62 -7.89 -3.02 19.80
N PHE A 63 -8.59 -2.00 20.30
CA PHE A 63 -9.27 -1.00 19.48
C PHE A 63 -8.49 0.29 19.52
N ILE A 64 -8.18 0.81 18.33
CA ILE A 64 -7.25 1.92 18.14
C ILE A 64 -7.97 3.05 17.43
N GLU A 65 -7.82 4.26 17.96
CA GLU A 65 -8.22 5.47 17.26
C GLU A 65 -7.06 6.02 16.44
N PHE A 66 -7.35 6.45 15.21
CA PHE A 66 -6.38 7.01 14.27
C PHE A 66 -7.04 8.06 13.35
N GLY A 67 -6.24 8.84 12.64
CA GLY A 67 -6.75 9.85 11.72
C GLY A 67 -7.78 10.78 12.36
N ASN A 68 -8.84 11.12 11.63
CA ASN A 68 -9.95 11.95 12.09
C ASN A 68 -11.00 11.10 12.85
N ASP A 69 -10.62 10.61 14.04
CA ASP A 69 -11.46 9.80 14.93
C ASP A 69 -11.97 8.48 14.31
N LEU A 70 -11.22 7.95 13.35
CA LEU A 70 -11.46 6.63 12.81
C LEU A 70 -11.11 5.57 13.86
N LYS A 71 -11.80 4.43 13.81
CA LYS A 71 -11.58 3.30 14.72
C LYS A 71 -11.16 2.07 13.94
N GLY A 72 -10.21 1.32 14.51
CA GLY A 72 -9.71 0.11 13.91
C GLY A 72 -9.49 -1.01 14.90
N TYR A 73 -9.72 -2.23 14.43
CA TYR A 73 -9.40 -3.48 15.08
C TYR A 73 -7.93 -3.82 14.86
N TYR A 74 -7.25 -4.20 15.92
CA TYR A 74 -5.83 -4.57 15.92
C TYR A 74 -5.66 -5.91 16.68
N SER A 75 -5.26 -6.96 15.95
CA SER A 75 -4.97 -8.26 16.53
C SER A 75 -3.66 -8.21 17.33
N LEU A 76 -3.70 -8.64 18.61
CA LEU A 76 -2.51 -8.69 19.46
C LEU A 76 -1.63 -9.91 19.17
N ASN A 77 -2.19 -10.96 18.55
CA ASN A 77 -1.45 -12.17 18.23
C ASN A 77 -0.62 -12.06 16.94
N ASP A 78 -1.12 -11.27 15.99
CA ASP A 78 -0.58 -11.24 14.62
C ASP A 78 0.37 -10.06 14.39
N ASN A 79 0.56 -9.21 15.40
CA ASN A 79 1.30 -7.97 15.26
C ASN A 79 2.49 -7.87 16.22
N SER A 80 3.57 -7.28 15.73
CA SER A 80 4.69 -6.79 16.53
C SER A 80 4.54 -5.28 16.68
N PRO A 81 4.06 -4.77 17.85
CA PRO A 81 3.74 -3.36 18.00
C PRO A 81 4.98 -2.47 17.93
N PHE A 82 4.93 -1.41 17.13
CA PHE A 82 5.94 -0.36 17.10
C PHE A 82 5.47 0.80 17.98
N PHE A 83 5.96 0.85 19.22
CA PHE A 83 5.61 1.88 20.19
C PHE A 83 6.29 3.20 19.88
N LEU A 84 5.52 4.29 19.95
CA LEU A 84 5.99 5.67 19.81
C LEU A 84 6.13 6.38 21.15
N ASN A 85 5.75 5.73 22.24
CA ASN A 85 5.97 6.14 23.61
C ASN A 85 7.01 5.24 24.29
N VAL A 86 7.72 5.78 25.27
CA VAL A 86 8.71 5.00 26.05
C VAL A 86 7.98 3.95 26.87
N LYS A 87 8.37 2.68 26.71
CA LYS A 87 7.85 1.52 27.44
C LYS A 87 8.96 0.59 27.90
N ASN A 88 8.71 -0.06 29.04
CA ASN A 88 9.62 -1.05 29.61
C ASN A 88 9.23 -2.50 29.22
N ASN A 89 8.16 -2.68 28.45
CA ASN A 89 7.69 -3.99 27.97
C ASN A 89 6.98 -3.87 26.62
N ASN A 90 6.80 -5.00 25.93
CA ASN A 90 6.16 -5.06 24.61
C ASN A 90 4.64 -5.31 24.68
N LYS A 91 4.00 -5.15 25.86
CA LYS A 91 2.57 -5.40 26.01
C LYS A 91 1.78 -4.15 25.65
N VAL A 92 0.84 -4.29 24.72
CA VAL A 92 -0.09 -3.22 24.34
C VAL A 92 -1.05 -2.94 25.49
N CYS A 93 -1.16 -1.68 25.88
CA CYS A 93 -2.03 -1.19 26.94
C CYS A 93 -2.85 0.01 26.45
N GLN A 94 -3.96 0.26 27.14
CA GLN A 94 -4.75 1.47 26.91
C GLN A 94 -3.88 2.73 27.10
N GLY A 95 -4.01 3.69 26.20
CA GLY A 95 -3.21 4.93 26.17
C GLY A 95 -1.89 4.82 25.42
N ASP A 96 -1.48 3.62 24.98
CA ASP A 96 -0.27 3.49 24.15
C ASP A 96 -0.44 4.19 22.82
N LYS A 97 0.68 4.71 22.33
CA LYS A 97 0.83 5.33 21.03
C LYS A 97 1.66 4.41 20.14
N ILE A 98 1.08 3.91 19.07
CA ILE A 98 1.72 2.94 18.18
C ILE A 98 1.60 3.36 16.72
N LEU A 99 2.57 2.93 15.90
CA LEU A 99 2.53 3.10 14.45
C LEU A 99 1.67 2.00 13.85
N VAL A 100 0.67 2.37 13.05
CA VAL A 100 -0.26 1.43 12.43
C VAL A 100 -0.47 1.73 10.96
N GLN A 101 -0.63 0.67 10.17
CA GLN A 101 -1.06 0.72 8.78
C GLN A 101 -2.47 0.16 8.68
N VAL A 102 -3.31 0.79 7.86
CA VAL A 102 -4.64 0.25 7.54
C VAL A 102 -4.45 -0.94 6.59
N SER A 103 -4.85 -2.13 7.02
CA SER A 103 -4.77 -3.37 6.25
C SER A 103 -6.10 -3.79 5.61
N GLY A 104 -7.20 -3.17 6.02
CA GLY A 104 -8.53 -3.40 5.45
C GLY A 104 -9.49 -2.28 5.80
N ASP A 105 -10.33 -1.94 4.84
CA ASP A 105 -11.35 -0.91 4.98
C ASP A 105 -12.49 -1.34 5.91
N LYS A 106 -13.25 -0.35 6.37
CA LYS A 106 -14.48 -0.56 7.13
C LYS A 106 -15.53 -1.22 6.23
N ILE A 107 -16.07 -2.37 6.67
CA ILE A 107 -17.10 -3.11 5.95
C ILE A 107 -18.34 -3.21 6.83
N LYS A 108 -19.43 -2.54 6.44
CA LYS A 108 -20.71 -2.52 7.18
C LYS A 108 -20.47 -2.09 8.65
N THR A 109 -20.65 -3.03 9.59
CA THR A 109 -20.47 -2.82 11.04
C THR A 109 -19.08 -3.15 11.56
N LYS A 110 -18.15 -3.65 10.70
CA LYS A 110 -16.78 -3.96 11.09
C LYS A 110 -15.90 -2.73 10.94
N ASP A 111 -15.16 -2.39 11.99
CA ASP A 111 -14.17 -1.33 11.96
C ASP A 111 -13.02 -1.65 10.97
N TYR A 112 -12.21 -0.64 10.66
CA TYR A 112 -10.99 -0.82 9.88
C TYR A 112 -10.10 -1.91 10.49
N SER A 113 -9.37 -2.64 9.66
CA SER A 113 -8.32 -3.55 10.13
C SER A 113 -6.99 -2.81 10.17
N LEU A 114 -6.28 -2.91 11.28
CA LEU A 114 -5.00 -2.25 11.51
C LEU A 114 -3.89 -3.27 11.79
N THR A 115 -2.68 -2.94 11.37
CA THR A 115 -1.48 -3.73 11.64
C THR A 115 -0.28 -2.83 11.94
N SER A 116 0.63 -3.29 12.80
CA SER A 116 1.98 -2.72 12.94
C SER A 116 3.01 -3.44 12.08
N ASN A 117 2.63 -4.55 11.46
CA ASN A 117 3.46 -5.23 10.46
C ASN A 117 3.36 -4.48 9.12
N ILE A 118 4.06 -3.34 9.05
CA ILE A 118 3.98 -2.40 7.94
C ILE A 118 4.54 -3.05 6.67
N ASN A 119 3.80 -2.92 5.57
CA ASN A 119 4.21 -3.34 4.25
C ASN A 119 4.44 -2.13 3.35
N LEU A 120 5.64 -2.01 2.80
CA LEU A 120 5.98 -1.01 1.79
C LEU A 120 6.13 -1.70 0.43
N THR A 121 5.24 -1.38 -0.49
CA THR A 121 5.17 -2.06 -1.80
C THR A 121 5.88 -1.27 -2.86
N GLY A 122 6.95 -1.85 -3.42
CA GLY A 122 7.62 -1.38 -4.63
C GLY A 122 7.15 -2.11 -5.90
N LYS A 123 7.82 -1.85 -6.99
CA LYS A 123 7.58 -2.50 -8.29
C LYS A 123 8.03 -3.96 -8.26
N TYR A 124 9.22 -4.26 -7.74
CA TYR A 124 9.88 -5.56 -7.76
C TYR A 124 9.75 -6.32 -6.45
N CYS A 125 9.69 -5.64 -5.33
CA CYS A 125 9.58 -6.27 -4.03
C CYS A 125 8.65 -5.52 -3.06
N VAL A 126 8.31 -6.20 -1.96
CA VAL A 126 7.62 -5.64 -0.81
C VAL A 126 8.51 -5.81 0.39
N LEU A 127 8.80 -4.73 1.12
CA LEU A 127 9.40 -4.77 2.44
C LEU A 127 8.31 -5.06 3.47
N THR A 128 8.54 -6.03 4.37
CA THR A 128 7.55 -6.49 5.37
C THR A 128 8.12 -6.37 6.77
N VAL A 129 7.65 -5.40 7.55
CA VAL A 129 8.03 -5.24 8.97
C VAL A 129 7.36 -6.32 9.81
N GLY A 130 8.07 -6.85 10.80
CA GLY A 130 7.57 -7.92 11.68
C GLY A 130 7.54 -9.31 11.07
N ASN A 131 7.82 -9.43 9.77
CA ASN A 131 8.05 -10.70 9.09
C ASN A 131 9.43 -10.67 8.43
N THR A 132 10.41 -11.31 9.05
CA THR A 132 11.82 -11.30 8.65
C THR A 132 12.16 -12.35 7.59
N ASN A 133 11.18 -13.09 7.09
CA ASN A 133 11.38 -14.12 6.08
C ASN A 133 11.52 -13.52 4.68
N ILE A 134 12.27 -14.24 3.83
CA ILE A 134 12.28 -14.00 2.39
C ILE A 134 11.25 -14.89 1.72
N SER A 135 10.40 -14.28 0.89
CA SER A 135 9.40 -15.00 0.10
C SER A 135 9.50 -14.59 -1.37
N ILE A 136 9.20 -15.54 -2.25
CA ILE A 136 9.18 -15.29 -3.70
C ILE A 136 7.78 -15.59 -4.24
N SER A 137 7.25 -14.70 -5.06
CA SER A 137 5.93 -14.87 -5.70
C SER A 137 5.74 -16.30 -6.23
N LYS A 138 4.60 -16.90 -5.92
CA LYS A 138 4.24 -18.25 -6.40
C LYS A 138 4.14 -18.33 -7.93
N LYS A 139 3.95 -17.19 -8.61
CA LYS A 139 3.91 -17.11 -10.07
C LYS A 139 5.29 -17.27 -10.72
N ILE A 140 6.37 -17.10 -9.97
CA ILE A 140 7.74 -17.38 -10.42
C ILE A 140 8.04 -18.84 -10.10
N GLN A 141 7.95 -19.72 -11.11
CA GLN A 141 8.12 -21.17 -10.92
C GLN A 141 9.56 -21.65 -11.17
N ASP A 142 10.32 -20.92 -11.98
CA ASP A 142 11.70 -21.27 -12.30
C ASP A 142 12.58 -21.25 -11.05
N LYS A 143 13.18 -22.41 -10.76
CA LYS A 143 14.00 -22.62 -9.54
C LYS A 143 15.26 -21.76 -9.53
N THR A 144 15.87 -21.54 -10.69
CA THR A 144 17.09 -20.74 -10.82
C THR A 144 16.79 -19.29 -10.47
N THR A 145 15.76 -18.71 -11.08
CA THR A 145 15.28 -17.33 -10.81
C THR A 145 14.89 -17.17 -9.33
N ARG A 146 14.18 -18.14 -8.76
CA ARG A 146 13.83 -18.09 -7.34
C ARG A 146 15.05 -18.06 -6.43
N ASN A 147 16.04 -18.90 -6.68
CA ASN A 147 17.27 -18.93 -5.91
C ASN A 147 18.06 -17.62 -6.03
N GLN A 148 18.13 -17.06 -7.25
CA GLN A 148 18.78 -15.77 -7.49
C GLN A 148 18.10 -14.64 -6.71
N LEU A 149 16.77 -14.51 -6.82
CA LEU A 149 16.00 -13.49 -6.10
C LEU A 149 16.14 -13.66 -4.58
N THR A 150 16.09 -14.90 -4.07
CA THR A 150 16.30 -15.16 -2.65
C THR A 150 17.66 -14.66 -2.18
N ARG A 151 18.73 -14.91 -2.95
CA ARG A 151 20.10 -14.45 -2.61
C ARG A 151 20.21 -12.93 -2.61
N ILE A 152 19.54 -12.23 -3.54
CA ILE A 152 19.52 -10.76 -3.60
C ILE A 152 18.84 -10.22 -2.33
N LEU A 153 17.62 -10.68 -2.05
CA LEU A 153 16.83 -10.17 -0.93
C LEU A 153 17.45 -10.51 0.44
N ASP A 154 18.08 -11.67 0.56
CA ASP A 154 18.70 -12.15 1.80
C ASP A 154 19.86 -11.28 2.29
N LYS A 155 20.51 -10.55 1.37
CA LYS A 155 21.58 -9.59 1.71
C LYS A 155 21.07 -8.41 2.56
N TYR A 156 19.80 -8.07 2.46
CA TYR A 156 19.22 -6.84 3.00
C TYR A 156 18.23 -7.07 4.15
N LYS A 157 17.76 -8.29 4.38
CA LYS A 157 16.89 -8.58 5.53
C LYS A 157 17.65 -8.41 6.85
N ASN A 158 16.91 -8.14 7.91
CA ASN A 158 17.43 -8.06 9.27
C ASN A 158 16.40 -8.61 10.27
N ASP A 159 16.62 -8.37 11.58
CA ASP A 159 15.73 -8.85 12.65
C ASP A 159 14.40 -8.07 12.74
N GLU A 160 14.24 -7.00 11.97
CA GLU A 160 13.05 -6.16 11.96
C GLU A 160 12.15 -6.42 10.76
N TYR A 161 12.74 -6.63 9.59
CA TYR A 161 11.99 -6.79 8.34
C TYR A 161 12.60 -7.83 7.40
N GLY A 162 11.74 -8.37 6.55
CA GLY A 162 12.07 -9.22 5.41
C GLY A 162 11.52 -8.67 4.11
N PHE A 163 11.54 -9.51 3.07
CA PHE A 163 11.12 -9.08 1.74
C PHE A 163 10.33 -10.16 1.00
N ILE A 164 9.43 -9.71 0.13
CA ILE A 164 8.69 -10.56 -0.80
C ILE A 164 9.04 -10.12 -2.23
N ALA A 165 9.67 -10.98 -3.05
CA ALA A 165 9.82 -10.71 -4.47
C ALA A 165 8.48 -10.81 -5.20
N ARG A 166 8.14 -9.78 -5.95
CA ARG A 166 6.93 -9.73 -6.81
C ARG A 166 7.22 -10.40 -8.16
N THR A 167 6.17 -10.70 -8.91
CA THR A 167 6.29 -11.34 -10.24
C THR A 167 7.12 -10.50 -11.20
N SER A 168 7.04 -9.18 -11.12
CA SER A 168 7.80 -8.23 -11.94
C SER A 168 9.32 -8.29 -11.71
N ALA A 169 9.77 -8.87 -10.59
CA ALA A 169 11.20 -9.06 -10.34
C ALA A 169 11.84 -10.15 -11.22
N LYS A 170 11.02 -11.01 -11.86
CA LYS A 170 11.50 -12.15 -12.66
C LYS A 170 12.49 -11.73 -13.75
N ASP A 171 12.15 -10.67 -14.45
CA ASP A 171 12.90 -10.20 -15.65
C ASP A 171 13.68 -8.91 -15.36
N ALA A 172 13.74 -8.48 -14.09
CA ALA A 172 14.45 -7.27 -13.68
C ALA A 172 15.94 -7.52 -13.50
N LYS A 173 16.76 -6.51 -13.82
CA LYS A 173 18.19 -6.54 -13.51
C LYS A 173 18.41 -6.46 -12.01
N GLU A 174 19.41 -7.20 -11.47
CA GLU A 174 19.75 -7.21 -10.05
C GLU A 174 19.90 -5.80 -9.46
N GLN A 175 20.60 -4.91 -10.16
CA GLN A 175 20.80 -3.52 -9.73
C GLN A 175 19.51 -2.73 -9.53
N MET A 176 18.48 -3.01 -10.35
CA MET A 176 17.18 -2.35 -10.21
C MET A 176 16.43 -2.84 -8.97
N ILE A 177 16.55 -4.14 -8.67
CA ILE A 177 15.94 -4.74 -7.47
C ILE A 177 16.65 -4.22 -6.22
N GLU A 178 17.98 -4.20 -6.22
CA GLU A 178 18.78 -3.68 -5.09
C GLU A 178 18.54 -2.17 -4.86
N GLY A 179 18.44 -1.38 -5.92
CA GLY A 179 18.08 0.04 -5.82
C GLY A 179 16.72 0.23 -5.14
N GLU A 180 15.68 -0.50 -5.58
CA GLU A 180 14.36 -0.43 -4.96
C GLU A 180 14.36 -0.90 -3.50
N ILE A 181 15.14 -1.93 -3.16
CA ILE A 181 15.27 -2.39 -1.76
C ILE A 181 15.80 -1.25 -0.88
N ILE A 182 16.87 -0.58 -1.32
CA ILE A 182 17.48 0.54 -0.59
C ILE A 182 16.46 1.67 -0.42
N ASP A 183 15.70 2.00 -1.48
CA ASP A 183 14.66 3.04 -1.41
C ASP A 183 13.55 2.68 -0.42
N LEU A 184 13.12 1.41 -0.37
CA LEU A 184 12.10 0.96 0.59
C LEU A 184 12.61 1.00 2.03
N ILE A 185 13.87 0.66 2.27
CA ILE A 185 14.51 0.77 3.59
C ILE A 185 14.56 2.24 4.02
N ASN A 186 15.01 3.13 3.14
CA ASN A 186 15.05 4.57 3.41
C ASN A 186 13.65 5.12 3.72
N GLN A 187 12.63 4.72 2.95
CA GLN A 187 11.24 5.09 3.23
C GLN A 187 10.77 4.61 4.61
N LEU A 188 11.14 3.40 5.03
CA LEU A 188 10.79 2.90 6.37
C LEU A 188 11.42 3.77 7.46
N GLU A 189 12.69 4.12 7.33
CA GLU A 189 13.36 4.98 8.30
C GLU A 189 12.77 6.40 8.34
N GLU A 190 12.42 6.97 7.20
CA GLU A 190 11.69 8.25 7.11
C GLU A 190 10.34 8.20 7.82
N ILE A 191 9.58 7.11 7.63
CA ILE A 191 8.28 6.88 8.29
C ILE A 191 8.47 6.84 9.82
N LYS A 192 9.44 6.06 10.31
CA LYS A 192 9.75 5.96 11.75
C LYS A 192 10.13 7.33 12.32
N ASN A 193 11.06 8.02 11.67
CA ASN A 193 11.51 9.34 12.09
C ASN A 193 10.35 10.35 12.12
N LYS A 194 9.55 10.39 11.07
CA LYS A 194 8.38 11.26 10.99
C LYS A 194 7.36 10.96 12.09
N ALA A 195 7.09 9.68 12.36
CA ALA A 195 6.15 9.25 13.39
C ALA A 195 6.58 9.68 14.81
N MET A 196 7.88 9.70 15.09
CA MET A 196 8.41 10.15 16.39
C MET A 196 8.20 11.64 16.64
N HIS A 197 8.13 12.46 15.58
CA HIS A 197 8.01 13.93 15.70
C HIS A 197 6.57 14.43 15.52
N LEU A 198 5.69 13.66 14.92
CA LEU A 198 4.29 14.03 14.72
C LEU A 198 3.49 13.92 16.03
N LYS A 199 2.49 14.79 16.16
CA LYS A 199 1.58 14.82 17.30
C LYS A 199 0.18 14.33 16.88
N GLY A 200 -0.60 13.90 17.89
CA GLY A 200 -1.98 13.47 17.66
C GLY A 200 -2.08 12.18 16.83
N LYS A 201 -3.23 11.96 16.25
CA LYS A 201 -3.58 10.81 15.40
C LYS A 201 -3.22 11.06 13.93
N SER A 202 -2.06 11.68 13.68
CA SER A 202 -1.65 12.18 12.37
C SER A 202 -1.42 11.05 11.38
N ILE A 203 -1.64 11.35 10.10
CA ILE A 203 -1.16 10.53 9.00
C ILE A 203 0.35 10.69 8.87
N VAL A 204 1.06 9.58 8.85
CA VAL A 204 2.52 9.54 8.70
C VAL A 204 2.90 9.39 7.23
N LYS A 205 2.19 8.49 6.53
CA LYS A 205 2.36 8.26 5.10
C LYS A 205 1.01 7.94 4.47
N GLU A 206 0.66 8.68 3.43
CA GLU A 206 -0.41 8.30 2.52
C GLU A 206 0.11 7.24 1.54
N ASN A 207 -0.70 6.21 1.32
CA ASN A 207 -0.44 5.26 0.25
C ASN A 207 -1.03 5.83 -1.04
N GLU A 208 -0.42 5.47 -2.16
CA GLU A 208 -1.03 5.74 -3.46
C GLU A 208 -2.42 5.09 -3.50
N SER A 209 -3.43 5.84 -3.93
CA SER A 209 -4.80 5.37 -3.95
C SER A 209 -4.93 4.11 -4.83
N ILE A 210 -5.85 3.23 -4.50
CA ILE A 210 -6.14 2.04 -5.32
C ILE A 210 -6.54 2.49 -6.73
N LEU A 211 -7.31 3.57 -6.81
CA LEU A 211 -7.73 4.19 -8.06
C LEU A 211 -6.53 4.63 -8.92
N THR A 212 -5.57 5.34 -8.32
CA THR A 212 -4.37 5.80 -9.04
C THR A 212 -3.55 4.62 -9.55
N LYS A 213 -3.41 3.56 -8.74
CA LYS A 213 -2.73 2.32 -9.16
C LYS A 213 -3.44 1.63 -10.31
N GLU A 214 -4.77 1.50 -10.26
CA GLU A 214 -5.55 0.91 -11.35
C GLU A 214 -5.42 1.72 -12.64
N CYS A 215 -5.46 3.04 -12.55
CA CYS A 215 -5.25 3.92 -13.70
C CYS A 215 -3.84 3.79 -14.29
N GLN A 216 -2.81 3.75 -13.43
CA GLN A 216 -1.43 3.58 -13.88
C GLN A 216 -1.21 2.20 -14.52
N GLU A 217 -1.77 1.14 -13.94
CA GLU A 217 -1.72 -0.20 -14.53
C GLU A 217 -2.41 -0.25 -15.91
N PHE A 218 -3.51 0.46 -16.07
CA PHE A 218 -4.20 0.56 -17.36
C PHE A 218 -3.34 1.29 -18.40
N ILE A 219 -2.69 2.40 -18.02
CA ILE A 219 -1.76 3.13 -18.90
C ILE A 219 -0.60 2.21 -19.32
N ASP A 220 0.03 1.53 -18.36
CA ASP A 220 1.25 0.74 -18.59
C ASP A 220 1.00 -0.55 -19.38
N LYS A 221 -0.12 -1.26 -19.10
CA LYS A 221 -0.41 -2.56 -19.71
C LYS A 221 -1.11 -2.47 -21.06
N GLU A 222 -2.02 -1.51 -21.22
CA GLU A 222 -2.87 -1.38 -22.39
C GLU A 222 -2.46 -0.20 -23.28
N ASN A 223 -1.37 0.50 -22.92
CA ASN A 223 -0.98 1.77 -23.55
C ASN A 223 -2.18 2.73 -23.60
N GLY A 224 -2.99 2.70 -22.54
CA GLY A 224 -4.28 3.34 -22.46
C GLY A 224 -4.21 4.83 -22.13
N ILE A 225 -5.28 5.55 -22.45
CA ILE A 225 -5.48 6.95 -22.06
C ILE A 225 -6.50 7.00 -20.93
N VAL A 226 -6.18 7.67 -19.83
CA VAL A 226 -7.13 7.95 -18.75
C VAL A 226 -7.67 9.37 -18.92
N ILE A 227 -9.00 9.49 -18.92
CA ILE A 227 -9.75 10.75 -19.04
C ILE A 227 -10.54 10.95 -17.76
N THR A 228 -10.35 12.09 -17.12
CA THR A 228 -11.07 12.45 -15.89
C THR A 228 -11.29 13.95 -15.78
N ASP A 229 -12.42 14.35 -15.20
CA ASP A 229 -12.73 15.72 -14.79
C ASP A 229 -12.30 16.00 -13.33
N LYS A 230 -11.78 14.99 -12.61
CA LYS A 230 -11.31 15.10 -11.24
C LYS A 230 -9.88 15.61 -11.20
N LYS A 231 -9.70 16.87 -10.83
CA LYS A 231 -8.39 17.50 -10.73
C LYS A 231 -7.42 16.72 -9.83
N GLN A 232 -7.89 16.20 -8.69
CA GLN A 232 -7.05 15.42 -7.76
C GLN A 232 -6.46 14.19 -8.43
N ILE A 233 -7.28 13.41 -9.15
CA ILE A 233 -6.84 12.20 -9.87
C ILE A 233 -5.85 12.57 -10.96
N PHE A 234 -6.15 13.64 -11.72
CA PHE A 234 -5.26 14.15 -12.76
C PHE A 234 -3.89 14.55 -12.18
N ASP A 235 -3.88 15.28 -11.07
CA ASP A 235 -2.65 15.75 -10.41
C ASP A 235 -1.82 14.56 -9.86
N GLU A 236 -2.47 13.54 -9.30
CA GLU A 236 -1.80 12.32 -8.81
C GLU A 236 -1.16 11.52 -9.94
N LEU A 237 -1.90 11.27 -11.03
CA LEU A 237 -1.38 10.54 -12.20
C LEU A 237 -0.27 11.31 -12.93
N SER A 238 -0.29 12.63 -12.90
CA SER A 238 0.71 13.48 -13.55
C SER A 238 2.04 13.52 -12.80
N LYS A 239 2.07 13.19 -11.51
CA LYS A 239 3.31 13.13 -10.70
C LYS A 239 4.14 11.88 -10.98
N ASN A 240 3.56 10.86 -11.58
CA ASN A 240 4.18 9.55 -11.82
C ASN A 240 4.72 9.41 -13.26
N LYS A 241 4.81 10.53 -13.99
CA LYS A 241 5.41 10.60 -15.36
C LYS A 241 6.87 11.04 -15.29
#